data_8baaa997970bd7476c2172d56a0c4f71
#
_entry.id   8baaa997970bd7476c2172d56a0c4f71
#
_cell.length_a   1.000
_cell.length_b   1.000
_cell.length_c   1.000
_cell.angle_alpha   90.00
_cell.angle_beta   90.00
_cell.angle_gamma   90.00
#
_symmetry.space_group_name_H-M   'P 1'
#
loop_
_entity.id
_entity.type
_entity.pdbx_description
1 polymer ?
#
loop_
_entity_poly.entity_id
_entity_poly.type
_entity_poly.pdbx_seq_one_letter_code
_entity_poly.pdbx_strand_id
1 'polypeptide(L)'
;NLFYSLEQQAPIFVENPLNKYIDTSFKYIYEPKSKGLFLKTSIELNYSLYESGNHQEYIGFGAGPELVIGNLKKKYFDYTKLGLFPFYKIKSGDSMFKFDQIYDQFILEISFDQQLFGPVILKTISTLNLDSDSKDYGDFINSKISLTWKKRSYEVGVFYKPNNQSGGV
;
A
#
# COMPACT_ATOMS: atom_id res chain seq x y z
N ASN A 1 -16.33 -6.41 -16.70
CA ASN A 1 -15.93 -5.77 -15.44
C ASN A 1 -15.52 -4.34 -15.72
N LEU A 2 -16.00 -3.41 -14.91
CA LEU A 2 -15.55 -2.03 -14.87
C LEU A 2 -14.93 -1.77 -13.50
N PHE A 3 -13.70 -1.31 -13.49
CA PHE A 3 -13.01 -0.94 -12.27
C PHE A 3 -12.45 0.48 -12.40
N TYR A 4 -12.68 1.31 -11.41
CA TYR A 4 -12.12 2.65 -11.30
C TYR A 4 -11.57 2.86 -9.89
N SER A 5 -10.35 3.38 -9.79
CA SER A 5 -9.72 3.71 -8.53
C SER A 5 -9.09 5.10 -8.63
N LEU A 6 -9.32 5.92 -7.64
CA LEU A 6 -8.68 7.21 -7.44
C LEU A 6 -8.03 7.23 -6.06
N GLU A 7 -6.72 7.41 -6.06
CA GLU A 7 -5.94 7.55 -4.84
C GLU A 7 -5.29 8.94 -4.82
N GLN A 8 -5.38 9.63 -3.69
CA GLN A 8 -4.76 10.93 -3.48
C GLN A 8 -4.01 10.95 -2.16
N GLN A 9 -2.94 11.72 -2.14
CA GLN A 9 -2.13 11.96 -0.95
C GLN A 9 -2.02 13.47 -0.74
N ALA A 10 -2.53 13.96 0.39
CA ALA A 10 -2.49 15.36 0.76
C ALA A 10 -1.52 15.56 1.95
N PRO A 11 -0.65 16.56 1.91
CA PRO A 11 0.21 16.87 3.05
C PRO A 11 -0.62 17.47 4.18
N ILE A 12 -0.51 16.90 5.38
CA ILE A 12 -1.00 17.52 6.62
C ILE A 12 0.10 18.39 7.21
N PHE A 13 1.29 17.84 7.28
CA PHE A 13 2.49 18.54 7.74
C PHE A 13 3.67 18.03 6.94
N VAL A 14 4.34 18.93 6.23
CA VAL A 14 5.51 18.59 5.43
C VAL A 14 6.66 19.48 5.84
N GLU A 15 7.73 18.87 6.31
CA GLU A 15 9.00 19.54 6.39
C GLU A 15 9.56 19.62 4.97
N ASN A 16 9.53 20.80 4.37
CA ASN A 16 10.08 21.02 3.03
C ASN A 16 11.48 20.45 2.97
N PRO A 17 11.78 19.54 2.05
CA PRO A 17 13.14 19.13 1.81
C PRO A 17 13.86 20.42 1.41
N LEU A 18 14.72 20.91 2.29
CA LEU A 18 15.57 22.06 1.99
C LEU A 18 16.16 21.85 0.62
N ASN A 19 15.71 22.69 -0.26
CA ASN A 19 16.16 22.92 -1.61
C ASN A 19 17.51 22.27 -1.96
N LYS A 20 17.48 21.47 -3.02
CA LYS A 20 18.51 21.42 -4.07
C LYS A 20 19.93 21.02 -3.70
N TYR A 21 20.21 20.47 -2.57
CA TYR A 21 21.47 19.77 -2.42
C TYR A 21 21.27 18.30 -2.83
N ILE A 22 21.27 18.06 -4.12
CA ILE A 22 21.64 16.76 -4.65
C ILE A 22 23.10 16.60 -4.30
N ASP A 23 23.40 15.99 -3.19
CA ASP A 23 24.75 15.55 -2.90
C ASP A 23 25.10 14.49 -3.93
N THR A 24 25.82 14.90 -4.96
CA THR A 24 26.25 14.05 -6.06
C THR A 24 27.24 12.97 -5.61
N SER A 25 27.70 13.00 -4.36
CA SER A 25 28.54 11.95 -3.77
C SER A 25 27.78 10.64 -3.57
N PHE A 26 26.48 10.66 -3.45
CA PHE A 26 25.63 9.48 -3.37
C PHE A 26 25.05 9.13 -4.74
N LYS A 27 25.76 8.41 -5.54
CA LYS A 27 25.34 7.87 -6.86
C LYS A 27 24.09 6.97 -6.83
N TYR A 28 23.41 6.83 -5.70
CA TYR A 28 22.33 5.88 -5.46
C TYR A 28 21.00 6.55 -5.20
N ILE A 29 20.95 7.87 -5.16
CA ILE A 29 19.84 8.54 -4.55
C ILE A 29 18.79 8.85 -5.58
N TYR A 30 17.72 8.37 -5.23
CA TYR A 30 16.36 8.77 -5.45
C TYR A 30 16.16 10.25 -5.25
N GLU A 31 15.13 10.74 -5.93
CA GLU A 31 14.50 11.98 -5.56
C GLU A 31 14.22 11.97 -4.05
N PRO A 32 14.71 12.98 -3.32
CA PRO A 32 14.50 13.05 -1.88
C PRO A 32 13.00 13.08 -1.63
N LYS A 33 12.53 12.11 -0.86
CA LYS A 33 11.13 12.07 -0.47
C LYS A 33 10.84 13.16 0.56
N SER A 34 9.71 13.83 0.43
CA SER A 34 9.25 14.80 1.41
C SER A 34 9.01 14.08 2.74
N LYS A 35 9.54 14.62 3.84
CA LYS A 35 9.27 14.17 5.19
C LYS A 35 8.00 14.83 5.69
N GLY A 36 7.23 14.14 6.48
CA GLY A 36 6.05 14.72 7.10
C GLY A 36 4.95 13.72 7.37
N LEU A 37 3.81 14.26 7.73
CA LEU A 37 2.57 13.55 7.90
C LEU A 37 1.66 13.87 6.72
N PHE A 38 1.15 12.83 6.09
CA PHE A 38 0.26 12.92 4.95
C PHE A 38 -1.07 12.24 5.27
N LEU A 39 -2.13 12.69 4.63
CA LEU A 39 -3.40 11.99 4.58
C LEU A 39 -3.50 11.29 3.21
N LYS A 40 -3.55 9.98 3.24
CA LYS A 40 -3.86 9.15 2.06
C LYS A 40 -5.39 9.00 2.01
N THR A 41 -5.99 9.20 0.84
CA THR A 41 -7.41 8.96 0.59
C THR A 41 -7.57 8.14 -0.68
N SER A 42 -8.56 7.26 -0.71
CA SER A 42 -8.90 6.45 -1.89
C SER A 42 -10.40 6.29 -2.03
N ILE A 43 -10.85 6.27 -3.27
CA ILE A 43 -12.21 5.90 -3.68
C ILE A 43 -12.08 4.84 -4.76
N GLU A 44 -12.82 3.76 -4.60
CA GLU A 44 -12.86 2.65 -5.56
C GLU A 44 -14.29 2.38 -5.98
N LEU A 45 -14.48 2.13 -7.26
CA LEU A 45 -15.75 1.70 -7.83
C LEU A 45 -15.49 0.40 -8.60
N ASN A 46 -16.30 -0.60 -8.35
CA ASN A 46 -16.26 -1.85 -9.09
C ASN A 46 -17.68 -2.26 -9.49
N TYR A 47 -17.81 -2.70 -10.72
CA TYR A 47 -19.03 -3.29 -11.24
C TYR A 47 -18.68 -4.51 -12.10
N SER A 48 -19.26 -5.64 -11.77
CA SER A 48 -19.09 -6.91 -12.47
C SER A 48 -20.45 -7.46 -12.87
N LEU A 49 -20.65 -7.69 -14.15
CA LEU A 49 -21.83 -8.35 -14.71
C LEU A 49 -21.43 -9.74 -15.21
N TYR A 50 -22.19 -10.73 -14.84
CA TYR A 50 -22.00 -12.13 -15.23
C TYR A 50 -23.00 -12.54 -16.30
N GLU A 51 -22.62 -13.50 -17.14
CA GLU A 51 -23.48 -14.02 -18.24
C GLU A 51 -24.83 -14.58 -17.75
N SER A 52 -24.89 -14.99 -16.49
CA SER A 52 -26.13 -15.45 -15.85
C SER A 52 -27.15 -14.33 -15.57
N GLY A 53 -26.77 -13.06 -15.76
CA GLY A 53 -27.54 -11.89 -15.38
C GLY A 53 -27.33 -11.43 -13.94
N ASN A 54 -26.56 -12.17 -13.14
CA ASN A 54 -26.15 -11.71 -11.81
C ASN A 54 -25.13 -10.58 -11.94
N HIS A 55 -25.10 -9.72 -10.95
CA HIS A 55 -24.09 -8.65 -10.86
C HIS A 55 -23.55 -8.53 -9.44
N GLN A 56 -22.36 -8.02 -9.34
CA GLN A 56 -21.74 -7.62 -8.09
C GLN A 56 -21.12 -6.24 -8.27
N GLU A 57 -21.39 -5.37 -7.35
CA GLU A 57 -20.84 -4.03 -7.34
C GLU A 57 -20.40 -3.61 -5.95
N TYR A 58 -19.42 -2.73 -5.86
CA TYR A 58 -19.10 -2.05 -4.63
C TYR A 58 -18.60 -0.63 -4.87
N ILE A 59 -18.84 0.19 -3.88
CA ILE A 59 -18.19 1.49 -3.69
C ILE A 59 -17.33 1.37 -2.46
N GLY A 60 -16.02 1.60 -2.61
CA GLY A 60 -15.08 1.58 -1.54
C GLY A 60 -14.50 2.97 -1.27
N PHE A 61 -14.26 3.30 -0.02
CA PHE A 61 -13.57 4.50 0.38
C PHE A 61 -12.66 4.25 1.57
N GLY A 62 -11.55 4.95 1.59
CA GLY A 62 -10.58 4.88 2.66
C GLY A 62 -9.90 6.22 2.89
N ALA A 63 -9.49 6.44 4.13
CA ALA A 63 -8.66 7.58 4.49
C ALA A 63 -7.79 7.20 5.70
N GLY A 64 -6.50 7.53 5.64
CA GLY A 64 -5.61 7.20 6.73
C GLY A 64 -4.30 7.97 6.72
N PRO A 65 -3.63 8.07 7.87
CA PRO A 65 -2.37 8.77 8.00
C PRO A 65 -1.21 7.97 7.40
N GLU A 66 -0.28 8.68 6.80
CA GLU A 66 1.01 8.17 6.37
C GLU A 66 2.12 9.07 6.90
N LEU A 67 3.00 8.52 7.72
CA LEU A 67 4.14 9.21 8.30
C LEU A 67 5.41 8.85 7.54
N VAL A 68 6.15 9.86 7.09
CA VAL A 68 7.44 9.72 6.42
C VAL A 68 8.52 10.42 7.23
N ILE A 69 9.52 9.67 7.66
CA ILE A 69 10.67 10.15 8.41
C ILE A 69 11.92 9.91 7.56
N GLY A 70 12.82 10.89 7.54
CA GLY A 70 14.04 10.81 6.75
C GLY A 70 13.80 11.02 5.25
N ASN A 71 14.85 11.00 4.47
CA ASN A 71 14.80 11.35 3.05
C ASN A 71 15.79 10.57 2.18
N LEU A 72 16.28 9.44 2.67
CA LEU A 72 17.25 8.58 1.97
C LEU A 72 18.63 9.23 1.74
N LYS A 73 19.01 10.21 2.53
CA LYS A 73 20.32 10.87 2.38
C LYS A 73 21.45 10.13 3.09
N LYS A 74 21.15 9.50 4.21
CA LYS A 74 22.15 8.76 4.99
C LYS A 74 22.35 7.35 4.45
N LYS A 75 23.46 6.77 4.78
CA LYS A 75 23.83 5.43 4.31
C LYS A 75 22.98 4.33 4.94
N TYR A 76 22.51 4.52 6.17
CA TYR A 76 21.80 3.52 6.95
C TYR A 76 20.59 4.13 7.64
N PHE A 77 19.47 3.42 7.64
CA PHE A 77 18.26 3.69 8.44
C PHE A 77 17.75 5.14 8.44
N ASP A 78 17.94 5.85 7.33
CA ASP A 78 17.51 7.25 7.24
C ASP A 78 16.04 7.42 6.86
N TYR A 79 15.49 6.48 6.07
CA TYR A 79 14.13 6.55 5.57
C TYR A 79 13.25 5.52 6.24
N THR A 80 12.16 5.98 6.82
CA THR A 80 11.09 5.17 7.38
C THR A 80 9.75 5.74 6.95
N LYS A 81 8.87 4.88 6.46
CA LYS A 81 7.49 5.22 6.13
C LYS A 81 6.56 4.28 6.89
N LEU A 82 5.56 4.83 7.54
CA LEU A 82 4.50 4.12 8.24
C LEU A 82 3.16 4.60 7.70
N GLY A 83 2.30 3.69 7.31
CA GLY A 83 0.96 3.99 6.87
C GLY A 83 -0.06 3.11 7.56
N LEU A 84 -1.19 3.71 7.95
CA LEU A 84 -2.38 3.03 8.44
C LEU A 84 -3.54 3.48 7.58
N PHE A 85 -4.16 2.56 6.86
CA PHE A 85 -5.17 2.91 5.87
C PHE A 85 -6.43 2.05 6.06
N PRO A 86 -7.38 2.49 6.90
CA PRO A 86 -8.69 1.88 6.98
C PRO A 86 -9.46 2.10 5.65
N PHE A 87 -10.08 1.03 5.18
CA PHE A 87 -10.84 1.03 3.94
C PHE A 87 -12.14 0.29 4.13
N TYR A 88 -13.24 0.90 3.70
CA TYR A 88 -14.59 0.35 3.81
C TYR A 88 -15.23 0.21 2.43
N LYS A 89 -15.90 -0.93 2.20
CA LYS A 89 -16.61 -1.27 0.97
C LYS A 89 -18.11 -1.41 1.26
N ILE A 90 -18.93 -0.68 0.53
CA ILE A 90 -20.37 -0.89 0.49
C ILE A 90 -20.64 -1.73 -0.75
N LYS A 91 -21.08 -2.97 -0.56
CA LYS A 91 -21.35 -3.90 -1.66
C LYS A 91 -22.83 -4.06 -1.91
N SER A 92 -23.18 -4.38 -3.16
CA SER A 92 -24.51 -4.81 -3.60
C SER A 92 -24.38 -5.94 -4.61
N GLY A 93 -25.34 -6.85 -4.59
CA GLY A 93 -25.29 -8.05 -5.42
C GLY A 93 -24.28 -9.10 -4.94
N ASP A 94 -24.26 -10.23 -5.63
CA ASP A 94 -23.39 -11.36 -5.31
C ASP A 94 -22.71 -11.92 -6.58
N SER A 95 -21.47 -12.34 -6.42
CA SER A 95 -20.77 -13.09 -7.45
C SER A 95 -21.28 -14.51 -7.54
N MET A 96 -21.38 -15.05 -8.75
CA MET A 96 -21.58 -16.48 -8.98
C MET A 96 -20.41 -17.33 -8.51
N PHE A 97 -19.23 -16.74 -8.42
CA PHE A 97 -17.99 -17.42 -8.13
C PHE A 97 -17.52 -17.08 -6.72
N LYS A 98 -17.31 -18.12 -5.90
CA LYS A 98 -16.83 -17.92 -4.51
C LYS A 98 -15.49 -17.20 -4.43
N PHE A 99 -14.62 -17.35 -5.44
CA PHE A 99 -13.31 -16.70 -5.46
C PHE A 99 -13.36 -15.20 -5.81
N ASP A 100 -14.48 -14.74 -6.37
CA ASP A 100 -14.70 -13.35 -6.78
C ASP A 100 -15.66 -12.61 -5.83
N GLN A 101 -16.17 -13.31 -4.82
CA GLN A 101 -17.11 -12.75 -3.86
C GLN A 101 -16.40 -11.86 -2.85
N ILE A 102 -16.96 -10.67 -2.64
CA ILE A 102 -16.43 -9.71 -1.66
C ILE A 102 -16.98 -10.08 -0.29
N TYR A 103 -16.11 -10.62 0.57
CA TYR A 103 -16.46 -10.98 1.95
C TYR A 103 -16.04 -9.90 2.95
N ASP A 104 -14.92 -9.21 2.68
CA ASP A 104 -14.30 -8.31 3.62
C ASP A 104 -14.68 -6.86 3.29
N GLN A 105 -15.67 -6.35 4.01
CA GLN A 105 -16.16 -4.99 3.77
C GLN A 105 -15.33 -3.94 4.51
N PHE A 106 -14.78 -4.28 5.67
CA PHE A 106 -13.93 -3.37 6.43
C PHE A 106 -12.55 -3.96 6.65
N ILE A 107 -11.54 -3.31 6.12
CA ILE A 107 -10.14 -3.72 6.19
C ILE A 107 -9.25 -2.58 6.68
N LEU A 108 -8.13 -2.95 7.30
CA LEU A 108 -7.06 -2.03 7.66
C LEU A 108 -5.78 -2.46 6.94
N GLU A 109 -5.32 -1.65 5.99
CA GLU A 109 -4.00 -1.81 5.40
C GLU A 109 -2.94 -1.14 6.27
N ILE A 110 -1.92 -1.88 6.62
CA ILE A 110 -0.75 -1.43 7.37
C ILE A 110 0.44 -1.50 6.44
N SER A 111 1.09 -0.38 6.19
CA SER A 111 2.29 -0.30 5.37
C SER A 111 3.49 0.17 6.17
N PHE A 112 4.63 -0.47 5.94
CA PHE A 112 5.90 -0.12 6.55
C PHE A 112 7.02 -0.25 5.54
N ASP A 113 7.72 0.87 5.27
CA ASP A 113 8.93 0.88 4.47
C ASP A 113 10.09 1.35 5.35
N GLN A 114 11.20 0.63 5.30
CA GLN A 114 12.41 0.97 6.03
C GLN A 114 13.64 0.84 5.14
N GLN A 115 14.40 1.91 5.01
CA GLN A 115 15.74 1.79 4.45
C GLN A 115 16.63 0.97 5.40
N LEU A 116 17.29 -0.04 4.88
CA LEU A 116 18.27 -0.81 5.66
C LEU A 116 19.67 -0.22 5.46
N PHE A 117 20.12 -0.18 4.22
CA PHE A 117 21.41 0.43 3.87
C PHE A 117 21.40 0.87 2.40
N GLY A 118 21.99 2.04 2.14
CA GLY A 118 22.09 2.59 0.78
C GLY A 118 20.75 2.53 0.04
N PRO A 119 20.68 1.86 -1.12
CA PRO A 119 19.48 1.73 -1.93
C PRO A 119 18.56 0.56 -1.53
N VAL A 120 18.89 -0.17 -0.46
CA VAL A 120 18.11 -1.34 -0.03
C VAL A 120 17.01 -0.93 0.93
N ILE A 121 15.77 -1.22 0.55
CA ILE A 121 14.56 -0.91 1.30
C ILE A 121 13.79 -2.19 1.57
N LEU A 122 13.46 -2.40 2.84
CA LEU A 122 12.46 -3.37 3.28
C LEU A 122 11.08 -2.71 3.17
N LYS A 123 10.16 -3.36 2.50
CA LYS A 123 8.76 -2.93 2.41
C LYS A 123 7.87 -4.04 2.91
N THR A 124 6.92 -3.69 3.75
CA THR A 124 5.90 -4.60 4.25
C THR A 124 4.53 -3.96 4.07
N ILE A 125 3.61 -4.71 3.52
CA ILE A 125 2.20 -4.34 3.44
C ILE A 125 1.42 -5.52 4.00
N SER A 126 0.51 -5.24 4.92
CA SER A 126 -0.38 -6.26 5.50
C SER A 126 -1.79 -5.71 5.60
N THR A 127 -2.76 -6.53 5.26
CA THR A 127 -4.18 -6.18 5.33
C THR A 127 -4.83 -7.01 6.41
N LEU A 128 -5.33 -6.35 7.45
CA LEU A 128 -6.07 -6.92 8.55
C LEU A 128 -7.57 -6.81 8.24
N ASN A 129 -8.30 -7.90 8.39
CA ASN A 129 -9.74 -7.91 8.27
C ASN A 129 -10.39 -7.43 9.56
N LEU A 130 -11.17 -6.36 9.50
CA LEU A 130 -11.93 -5.79 10.62
C LEU A 130 -13.44 -5.93 10.44
N ASP A 131 -13.89 -6.71 9.45
CA ASP A 131 -15.29 -6.99 9.21
C ASP A 131 -15.78 -8.08 10.19
N SER A 132 -16.60 -7.69 11.16
CA SER A 132 -17.13 -8.60 12.18
C SER A 132 -18.02 -9.71 11.62
N ASP A 133 -18.56 -9.53 10.43
CA ASP A 133 -19.43 -10.51 9.77
C ASP A 133 -18.63 -11.48 8.90
N SER A 134 -17.34 -11.24 8.74
CA SER A 134 -16.42 -12.11 8.01
C SER A 134 -15.92 -13.26 8.88
N LYS A 135 -15.67 -14.42 8.25
CA LYS A 135 -15.05 -15.58 8.91
C LYS A 135 -13.60 -15.32 9.33
N ASP A 136 -12.95 -14.41 8.61
CA ASP A 136 -11.53 -14.08 8.79
C ASP A 136 -11.36 -12.80 9.62
N TYR A 137 -12.37 -12.48 10.47
CA TYR A 137 -12.28 -11.31 11.37
C TYR A 137 -11.07 -11.39 12.28
N GLY A 138 -10.27 -10.34 12.29
CA GLY A 138 -9.05 -10.25 13.08
C GLY A 138 -7.83 -10.94 12.47
N ASP A 139 -7.97 -11.58 11.31
CA ASP A 139 -6.86 -12.22 10.61
C ASP A 139 -6.22 -11.30 9.56
N PHE A 140 -4.94 -11.56 9.30
CA PHE A 140 -4.26 -10.94 8.16
C PHE A 140 -4.60 -11.70 6.87
N ILE A 141 -5.46 -11.11 6.05
CA ILE A 141 -5.95 -11.71 4.80
C ILE A 141 -4.97 -11.57 3.63
N ASN A 142 -4.11 -10.57 3.69
CA ASN A 142 -3.08 -10.36 2.68
C ASN A 142 -1.85 -9.74 3.34
N SER A 143 -0.70 -10.33 3.09
CA SER A 143 0.58 -9.80 3.56
C SER A 143 1.65 -9.99 2.50
N LYS A 144 2.49 -8.99 2.34
CA LYS A 144 3.64 -9.03 1.44
C LYS A 144 4.83 -8.37 2.10
N ILE A 145 5.92 -9.10 2.16
CA ILE A 145 7.22 -8.60 2.60
C ILE A 145 8.13 -8.57 1.37
N SER A 146 8.79 -7.47 1.11
CA SER A 146 9.72 -7.36 -0.01
C SER A 146 10.98 -6.63 0.39
N LEU A 147 12.10 -7.12 -0.14
CA LEU A 147 13.39 -6.47 -0.04
C LEU A 147 13.75 -5.97 -1.44
N THR A 148 13.89 -4.68 -1.58
CA THR A 148 14.07 -4.02 -2.86
C THR A 148 15.39 -3.28 -2.90
N TRP A 149 16.17 -3.56 -3.93
CA TRP A 149 17.36 -2.81 -4.26
C TRP A 149 17.07 -1.94 -5.48
N LYS A 150 16.93 -0.69 -5.26
CA LYS A 150 16.56 0.25 -6.29
C LYS A 150 17.72 1.17 -6.65
N LYS A 151 18.03 1.29 -7.92
CA LYS A 151 18.94 2.26 -8.51
C LYS A 151 18.20 3.19 -9.47
N ARG A 152 18.89 4.20 -9.99
CA ARG A 152 18.28 5.22 -10.83
C ARG A 152 17.56 4.68 -12.06
N SER A 153 18.09 3.61 -12.65
CA SER A 153 17.62 3.04 -13.92
C SER A 153 16.91 1.69 -13.76
N TYR A 154 17.02 1.05 -12.62
CA TYR A 154 16.42 -0.27 -12.38
C TYR A 154 16.13 -0.52 -10.91
N GLU A 155 15.19 -1.39 -10.69
CA GLU A 155 14.81 -1.91 -9.38
C GLU A 155 14.83 -3.43 -9.46
N VAL A 156 15.48 -4.07 -8.51
CA VAL A 156 15.48 -5.52 -8.33
C VAL A 156 15.05 -5.80 -6.91
N GLY A 157 14.19 -6.78 -6.74
CA GLY A 157 13.71 -7.13 -5.42
C GLY A 157 13.24 -8.56 -5.33
N VAL A 158 13.23 -9.05 -4.11
CA VAL A 158 12.62 -10.33 -3.76
C VAL A 158 11.41 -10.05 -2.90
N PHE A 159 10.37 -10.86 -3.04
CA PHE A 159 9.20 -10.74 -2.19
C PHE A 159 8.74 -12.10 -1.67
N TYR A 160 8.04 -12.06 -0.56
CA TYR A 160 7.38 -13.21 0.05
C TYR A 160 5.99 -12.81 0.51
N LYS A 161 5.01 -13.67 0.24
CA LYS A 161 3.62 -13.54 0.68
C LYS A 161 3.30 -14.66 1.66
N PRO A 162 3.29 -14.40 2.97
CA PRO A 162 3.07 -15.44 3.99
C PRO A 162 1.75 -16.18 3.84
N ASN A 163 0.67 -15.46 3.51
CA ASN A 163 -0.68 -16.04 3.42
C ASN A 163 -0.80 -17.15 2.38
N ASN A 164 -0.08 -17.06 1.26
CA ASN A 164 -0.11 -18.06 0.19
C ASN A 164 1.19 -18.86 0.09
N GLN A 165 2.13 -18.65 1.01
CA GLN A 165 3.46 -19.28 0.99
C GLN A 165 4.17 -19.14 -0.37
N SER A 166 3.99 -18.00 -1.03
CA SER A 166 4.52 -17.72 -2.36
C SER A 166 5.56 -16.61 -2.32
N GLY A 167 6.53 -16.68 -3.22
CA GLY A 167 7.56 -15.66 -3.35
C GLY A 167 8.11 -15.60 -4.76
N GLY A 168 8.91 -14.56 -5.04
CA GLY A 168 9.50 -14.33 -6.36
C GLY A 168 10.53 -13.20 -6.35
N VAL A 169 11.11 -12.97 -7.52
CA VAL A 169 12.13 -11.95 -7.80
C VAL A 169 11.60 -10.99 -8.83
#